data_4173609f16576af0a4232b195a7d35fc
#
_entry.id   4173609f16576af0a4232b195a7d35fc
#
_cell.length_a   1.000
_cell.length_b   1.000
_cell.length_c   1.000
_cell.angle_alpha   90.00
_cell.angle_beta   90.00
_cell.angle_gamma   90.00
#
_symmetry.space_group_name_H-M   'P 1'
#
loop_
_entity.id
_entity.type
_entity.pdbx_description
1 polymer ?
#
loop_
_entity_poly.entity_id
_entity_poly.type
_entity_poly.pdbx_seq_one_letter_code
_entity_poly.pdbx_strand_id
1 'polypeptide(L)'
;MKEENSIPLFPNQENKIDVAEALMLYRDMVLGRSFEDMCAQMYYRGKMFGFVHLYNGQEAISTGIIKSLNINDYVCSTYRDHVHALSKGVPANEIMAELFGKETGCSRGRGGSMHIFSSKYNFLGGFAFIGEGIPIATGAAFQSIYKNQVLQHPGDIAVTACFFGDGTTNNGQFFECLNMAVLWKLPIIFVIENNQWAIGMAH
;
A
#
# COMPACT_ATOMS: atom_id res chain seq x y z
N MET A 1 22.26 -28.33 -26.74
CA MET A 1 21.43 -27.42 -25.94
C MET A 1 22.00 -27.46 -24.53
N LYS A 2 22.66 -26.40 -24.09
CA LYS A 2 23.21 -26.31 -22.73
C LYS A 2 22.08 -25.84 -21.82
N GLU A 3 21.80 -26.59 -20.76
CA GLU A 3 20.92 -26.16 -19.69
C GLU A 3 21.47 -24.88 -19.11
N GLU A 4 20.71 -23.76 -19.21
CA GLU A 4 20.98 -22.55 -18.49
C GLU A 4 20.81 -22.84 -17.00
N ASN A 5 21.94 -22.79 -16.28
CA ASN A 5 21.96 -22.77 -14.83
C ASN A 5 21.27 -21.49 -14.35
N SER A 6 19.97 -21.55 -14.12
CA SER A 6 19.25 -20.50 -13.41
C SER A 6 19.76 -20.49 -11.97
N ILE A 7 20.50 -19.46 -11.60
CA ILE A 7 20.85 -19.19 -10.20
C ILE A 7 19.52 -19.01 -9.46
N PRO A 8 19.20 -19.85 -8.46
CA PRO A 8 17.99 -19.63 -7.68
C PRO A 8 18.09 -18.27 -7.00
N LEU A 9 17.12 -17.40 -7.26
CA LEU A 9 17.01 -16.04 -6.71
C LEU A 9 16.94 -16.03 -5.17
N PHE A 10 16.70 -17.19 -4.55
CA PHE A 10 16.69 -17.37 -3.10
C PHE A 10 17.41 -18.66 -2.76
N PRO A 11 18.40 -18.63 -1.83
CA PRO A 11 18.94 -19.88 -1.30
C PRO A 11 17.80 -20.66 -0.63
N ASN A 12 17.80 -21.99 -0.79
CA ASN A 12 16.88 -22.91 -0.11
C ASN A 12 17.01 -22.82 1.41
N GLN A 13 16.53 -21.73 2.01
CA GLN A 13 16.16 -21.72 3.41
C GLN A 13 14.70 -22.16 3.45
N GLU A 14 14.43 -23.29 4.10
CA GLU A 14 13.09 -23.63 4.57
C GLU A 14 12.67 -22.52 5.56
N ASN A 15 12.14 -21.41 5.04
CA ASN A 15 11.51 -20.38 5.85
C ASN A 15 10.23 -21.00 6.42
N LYS A 16 10.36 -21.67 7.56
CA LYS A 16 9.21 -22.13 8.33
C LYS A 16 8.57 -20.89 8.96
N ILE A 17 7.50 -20.42 8.35
CA ILE A 17 6.63 -19.41 8.95
C ILE A 17 6.07 -20.02 10.23
N ASP A 18 6.20 -19.32 11.35
CA ASP A 18 5.55 -19.73 12.59
C ASP A 18 4.02 -19.77 12.42
N VAL A 19 3.36 -20.72 13.09
CA VAL A 19 1.91 -20.91 12.99
C VAL A 19 1.16 -19.65 13.43
N ALA A 20 1.63 -18.94 14.43
CA ALA A 20 1.00 -17.71 14.90
C ALA A 20 1.10 -16.59 13.84
N GLU A 21 2.25 -16.46 13.18
CA GLU A 21 2.47 -15.52 12.09
C GLU A 21 1.60 -15.89 10.88
N ALA A 22 1.58 -17.16 10.48
CA ALA A 22 0.73 -17.64 9.39
C ALA A 22 -0.76 -17.35 9.63
N LEU A 23 -1.24 -17.56 10.87
CA LEU A 23 -2.61 -17.26 11.25
C LEU A 23 -2.89 -15.76 11.25
N MET A 24 -1.94 -14.93 11.66
CA MET A 24 -2.07 -13.47 11.62
C MET A 24 -2.20 -12.98 10.18
N LEU A 25 -1.32 -13.44 9.27
CA LEU A 25 -1.38 -13.11 7.84
C LEU A 25 -2.70 -13.58 7.21
N TYR A 26 -3.12 -14.81 7.50
CA TYR A 26 -4.38 -15.34 7.00
C TYR A 26 -5.59 -14.53 7.47
N ARG A 27 -5.64 -14.14 8.74
CA ARG A 27 -6.72 -13.31 9.30
C ARG A 27 -6.78 -11.94 8.63
N ASP A 28 -5.62 -11.33 8.36
CA ASP A 28 -5.55 -10.02 7.68
C ASP A 28 -6.10 -10.12 6.25
N MET A 29 -5.73 -11.16 5.50
CA MET A 29 -6.27 -11.41 4.15
C MET A 29 -7.78 -11.66 4.16
N VAL A 30 -8.27 -12.46 5.13
CA VAL A 30 -9.71 -12.73 5.27
C VAL A 30 -10.49 -11.47 5.66
N LEU A 31 -9.92 -10.64 6.54
CA LEU A 31 -10.50 -9.35 6.89
C LEU A 31 -10.61 -8.46 5.64
N GLY A 32 -9.54 -8.34 4.87
CA GLY A 32 -9.50 -7.56 3.62
C GLY A 32 -10.57 -8.03 2.64
N ARG A 33 -10.63 -9.33 2.35
CA ARG A 33 -11.64 -9.92 1.45
C ARG A 33 -13.06 -9.65 1.93
N SER A 34 -13.35 -9.92 3.20
CA SER A 34 -14.68 -9.72 3.78
C SER A 34 -15.10 -8.26 3.79
N PHE A 35 -14.15 -7.36 4.00
CA PHE A 35 -14.40 -5.92 3.95
C PHE A 35 -14.78 -5.48 2.54
N GLU A 36 -14.03 -5.91 1.53
CA GLU A 36 -14.30 -5.55 0.13
C GLU A 36 -15.62 -6.16 -0.38
N ASP A 37 -15.96 -7.39 0.02
CA ASP A 37 -17.25 -7.99 -0.30
C ASP A 37 -18.40 -7.19 0.31
N MET A 38 -18.20 -6.65 1.52
CA MET A 38 -19.17 -5.74 2.15
C MET A 38 -19.24 -4.39 1.41
N CYS A 39 -18.10 -3.84 0.98
CA CYS A 39 -18.06 -2.62 0.17
C CYS A 39 -18.87 -2.79 -1.11
N ALA A 40 -18.70 -3.91 -1.83
CA ALA A 40 -19.48 -4.22 -3.02
C ALA A 40 -20.98 -4.21 -2.74
N GLN A 41 -21.42 -4.91 -1.65
CA GLN A 41 -22.83 -4.95 -1.26
C GLN A 41 -23.39 -3.56 -0.93
N MET A 42 -22.63 -2.75 -0.18
CA MET A 42 -23.07 -1.41 0.21
C MET A 42 -23.10 -0.44 -0.99
N TYR A 43 -22.17 -0.58 -1.93
CA TYR A 43 -22.17 0.17 -3.16
C TYR A 43 -23.43 -0.13 -4.01
N TYR A 44 -23.75 -1.42 -4.23
CA TYR A 44 -24.98 -1.83 -4.94
C TYR A 44 -26.28 -1.37 -4.24
N ARG A 45 -26.24 -1.19 -2.92
CA ARG A 45 -27.36 -0.62 -2.15
C ARG A 45 -27.42 0.91 -2.20
N GLY A 46 -26.55 1.57 -2.96
CA GLY A 46 -26.50 3.03 -3.07
C GLY A 46 -26.09 3.76 -1.79
N LYS A 47 -25.32 3.09 -0.90
CA LYS A 47 -24.84 3.67 0.36
C LYS A 47 -23.47 4.36 0.24
N MET A 48 -22.77 4.13 -0.85
CA MET A 48 -21.48 4.75 -1.16
C MET A 48 -21.62 5.57 -2.45
N PHE A 49 -20.95 6.70 -2.50
CA PHE A 49 -20.96 7.61 -3.65
C PHE A 49 -19.61 7.60 -4.37
N GLY A 50 -19.64 7.97 -5.65
CA GLY A 50 -18.44 8.03 -6.47
C GLY A 50 -18.00 6.67 -7.00
N PHE A 51 -16.72 6.54 -7.28
CA PHE A 51 -16.13 5.30 -7.77
C PHE A 51 -15.54 4.48 -6.61
N VAL A 52 -15.85 3.20 -6.59
CA VAL A 52 -15.32 2.24 -5.62
C VAL A 52 -14.46 1.23 -6.39
N HIS A 53 -13.20 1.10 -5.99
CA HIS A 53 -12.26 0.17 -6.57
C HIS A 53 -11.87 -0.89 -5.54
N LEU A 54 -12.36 -2.11 -5.73
CA LEU A 54 -12.15 -3.20 -4.81
C LEU A 54 -10.76 -3.83 -4.99
N TYR A 55 -10.19 -4.31 -3.89
CA TYR A 55 -8.87 -4.95 -3.82
C TYR A 55 -8.93 -6.48 -3.88
N ASN A 56 -10.12 -7.06 -4.14
CA ASN A 56 -10.33 -8.52 -4.18
C ASN A 56 -9.28 -9.21 -5.08
N GLY A 57 -8.63 -10.23 -4.54
CA GLY A 57 -7.63 -11.03 -5.23
C GLY A 57 -6.18 -10.55 -5.06
N GLN A 58 -5.95 -9.41 -4.45
CA GLN A 58 -4.61 -8.83 -4.24
C GLN A 58 -4.20 -8.81 -2.75
N GLU A 59 -5.01 -9.38 -1.85
CA GLU A 59 -4.84 -9.28 -0.40
C GLU A 59 -3.46 -9.75 0.09
N ALA A 60 -2.89 -10.76 -0.57
CA ALA A 60 -1.59 -11.29 -0.20
C ALA A 60 -0.45 -10.27 -0.38
N ILE A 61 -0.55 -9.37 -1.36
CA ILE A 61 0.45 -8.32 -1.59
C ILE A 61 0.41 -7.33 -0.42
N SER A 62 -0.78 -6.81 -0.12
CA SER A 62 -1.00 -5.88 1.00
C SER A 62 -0.51 -6.49 2.31
N THR A 63 -1.03 -7.66 2.66
CA THR A 63 -0.71 -8.35 3.91
C THR A 63 0.78 -8.65 4.02
N GLY A 64 1.38 -9.26 3.00
CA GLY A 64 2.78 -9.67 3.02
C GLY A 64 3.75 -8.50 3.21
N ILE A 65 3.54 -7.41 2.49
CA ILE A 65 4.41 -6.24 2.59
C ILE A 65 4.13 -5.45 3.86
N ILE A 66 2.87 -5.10 4.14
CA ILE A 66 2.55 -4.17 5.23
C ILE A 66 2.78 -4.80 6.61
N LYS A 67 2.51 -6.11 6.77
CA LYS A 67 2.79 -6.80 8.05
C LYS A 67 4.28 -7.01 8.32
N SER A 68 5.13 -6.87 7.29
CA SER A 68 6.59 -6.87 7.46
C SER A 68 7.16 -5.51 7.85
N LEU A 69 6.35 -4.44 7.81
CA LEU A 69 6.76 -3.10 8.21
C LEU A 69 6.62 -2.88 9.72
N ASN A 70 7.42 -1.96 10.24
CA ASN A 70 7.26 -1.46 11.59
C ASN A 70 6.07 -0.50 11.70
N ILE A 71 5.60 -0.28 12.93
CA ILE A 71 4.47 0.64 13.19
C ILE A 71 4.77 2.08 12.71
N ASN A 72 6.04 2.49 12.79
CA ASN A 72 6.48 3.83 12.42
C ASN A 72 6.73 4.01 10.92
N ASP A 73 6.77 2.92 10.15
CA ASP A 73 6.98 2.96 8.71
C ASP A 73 5.75 3.54 7.99
N TYR A 74 5.98 4.13 6.84
CA TYR A 74 4.94 4.77 6.05
C TYR A 74 4.42 3.87 4.95
N VAL A 75 3.13 4.00 4.65
CA VAL A 75 2.49 3.36 3.50
C VAL A 75 1.86 4.42 2.62
N CYS A 76 2.17 4.39 1.34
CA CYS A 76 1.55 5.19 0.29
C CYS A 76 0.86 4.25 -0.69
N SER A 77 -0.40 4.48 -0.97
CA SER A 77 -1.27 3.57 -1.72
C SER A 77 -1.81 4.19 -3.00
N THR A 78 -2.59 3.41 -3.71
CA THR A 78 -3.34 3.80 -4.90
C THR A 78 -4.80 4.10 -4.55
N TYR A 79 -5.65 4.25 -5.54
CA TYR A 79 -7.10 4.34 -5.39
C TYR A 79 -7.77 3.04 -4.90
N ARG A 80 -7.01 1.92 -4.77
CA ARG A 80 -7.45 0.64 -4.16
C ARG A 80 -6.85 0.49 -2.77
N ASP A 81 -7.12 1.44 -1.90
CA ASP A 81 -6.40 1.65 -0.65
C ASP A 81 -7.05 1.01 0.58
N HIS A 82 -8.25 0.44 0.46
CA HIS A 82 -9.00 -0.09 1.60
C HIS A 82 -8.22 -1.16 2.38
N VAL A 83 -7.74 -2.19 1.67
CA VAL A 83 -7.03 -3.30 2.31
C VAL A 83 -5.65 -2.87 2.78
N HIS A 84 -4.96 -1.96 2.07
CA HIS A 84 -3.71 -1.36 2.55
C HIS A 84 -3.91 -0.63 3.88
N ALA A 85 -4.98 0.16 4.00
CA ALA A 85 -5.32 0.86 5.23
C ALA A 85 -5.64 -0.12 6.37
N LEU A 86 -6.43 -1.18 6.10
CA LEU A 86 -6.71 -2.24 7.07
C LEU A 86 -5.43 -2.94 7.54
N SER A 87 -4.58 -3.37 6.61
CA SER A 87 -3.32 -4.05 6.93
C SER A 87 -2.36 -3.16 7.72
N LYS A 88 -2.40 -1.83 7.50
CA LYS A 88 -1.62 -0.85 8.27
C LYS A 88 -2.20 -0.60 9.67
N GLY A 89 -3.42 -1.07 9.94
CA GLY A 89 -4.06 -1.02 11.25
C GLY A 89 -5.16 0.02 11.39
N VAL A 90 -5.56 0.69 10.31
CA VAL A 90 -6.73 1.58 10.36
C VAL A 90 -7.98 0.74 10.65
N PRO A 91 -8.78 1.07 11.67
CA PRO A 91 -9.96 0.28 12.03
C PRO A 91 -10.99 0.20 10.90
N ALA A 92 -11.53 -1.00 10.68
CA ALA A 92 -12.50 -1.24 9.60
C ALA A 92 -13.75 -0.35 9.71
N ASN A 93 -14.19 -0.02 10.92
CA ASN A 93 -15.32 0.89 11.13
C ASN A 93 -14.99 2.33 10.74
N GLU A 94 -13.74 2.79 10.93
CA GLU A 94 -13.30 4.13 10.49
C GLU A 94 -13.22 4.19 8.96
N ILE A 95 -12.71 3.14 8.31
CA ILE A 95 -12.67 3.06 6.83
C ILE A 95 -14.09 3.00 6.27
N MET A 96 -14.97 2.14 6.81
CA MET A 96 -16.34 2.06 6.34
C MET A 96 -17.11 3.37 6.54
N ALA A 97 -16.88 4.07 7.64
CA ALA A 97 -17.45 5.39 7.90
C ALA A 97 -16.97 6.42 6.86
N GLU A 98 -15.68 6.35 6.46
CA GLU A 98 -15.13 7.19 5.40
C GLU A 98 -15.82 6.95 4.06
N LEU A 99 -15.99 5.69 3.67
CA LEU A 99 -16.68 5.31 2.44
C LEU A 99 -18.15 5.77 2.42
N PHE A 100 -18.76 5.90 3.58
CA PHE A 100 -20.13 6.42 3.74
C PHE A 100 -20.19 7.95 3.88
N GLY A 101 -19.06 8.64 3.77
CA GLY A 101 -18.98 10.10 3.92
C GLY A 101 -19.31 10.60 5.32
N LYS A 102 -18.98 9.82 6.35
CA LYS A 102 -19.27 10.19 7.74
C LYS A 102 -18.07 10.90 8.39
N GLU A 103 -18.37 11.84 9.28
CA GLU A 103 -17.35 12.59 10.03
C GLU A 103 -16.47 11.68 10.92
N THR A 104 -16.99 10.51 11.31
CA THR A 104 -16.26 9.49 12.08
C THR A 104 -15.30 8.66 11.22
N GLY A 105 -15.23 8.91 9.91
CA GLY A 105 -14.26 8.28 9.02
C GLY A 105 -12.83 8.77 9.27
N CYS A 106 -11.85 7.96 8.89
CA CYS A 106 -10.43 8.24 9.10
C CYS A 106 -9.95 9.54 8.43
N SER A 107 -10.61 9.98 7.36
CA SER A 107 -10.41 11.27 6.68
C SER A 107 -11.61 12.22 6.85
N ARG A 108 -12.42 12.00 7.89
CA ARG A 108 -13.63 12.79 8.23
C ARG A 108 -14.69 12.82 7.12
N GLY A 109 -14.81 11.73 6.38
CA GLY A 109 -15.76 11.58 5.29
C GLY A 109 -15.46 12.41 4.03
N ARG A 110 -14.22 12.90 3.88
CA ARG A 110 -13.82 13.79 2.79
C ARG A 110 -13.09 13.07 1.65
N GLY A 111 -12.52 11.91 1.92
CA GLY A 111 -11.73 11.15 0.96
C GLY A 111 -12.57 10.13 0.18
N GLY A 112 -13.53 9.51 0.83
CA GLY A 112 -14.30 8.40 0.26
C GLY A 112 -13.42 7.18 -0.06
N SER A 113 -13.79 6.42 -1.11
CA SER A 113 -13.15 5.15 -1.43
C SER A 113 -11.73 5.25 -1.98
N MET A 114 -11.32 6.38 -2.56
CA MET A 114 -10.05 6.49 -3.29
C MET A 114 -9.00 7.35 -2.57
N HIS A 115 -9.36 7.95 -1.45
CA HIS A 115 -8.52 8.91 -0.75
C HIS A 115 -8.60 8.71 0.77
N ILE A 116 -8.24 7.50 1.21
CA ILE A 116 -8.13 7.17 2.63
C ILE A 116 -6.78 7.69 3.14
N PHE A 117 -6.80 8.50 4.19
CA PHE A 117 -5.62 9.03 4.85
C PHE A 117 -5.71 8.78 6.35
N SER A 118 -4.59 8.46 6.98
CA SER A 118 -4.56 8.33 8.43
C SER A 118 -3.16 8.62 8.99
N SER A 119 -2.99 9.82 9.52
CA SER A 119 -1.73 10.22 10.17
C SER A 119 -1.43 9.39 11.40
N LYS A 120 -2.46 8.92 12.10
CA LYS A 120 -2.33 8.08 13.30
C LYS A 120 -1.64 6.75 13.00
N TYR A 121 -1.83 6.22 11.80
CA TYR A 121 -1.28 4.93 11.38
C TYR A 121 -0.17 5.07 10.33
N ASN A 122 0.38 6.26 10.11
CA ASN A 122 1.38 6.54 9.09
C ASN A 122 0.96 6.07 7.69
N PHE A 123 -0.35 6.13 7.42
CA PHE A 123 -0.93 5.86 6.11
C PHE A 123 -1.03 7.19 5.35
N LEU A 124 -0.11 7.39 4.41
CA LEU A 124 0.07 8.66 3.69
C LEU A 124 -1.06 8.94 2.71
N GLY A 125 -1.80 7.91 2.35
CA GLY A 125 -3.03 8.03 1.59
C GLY A 125 -3.11 7.18 0.35
N GLY A 126 -4.36 7.08 -0.16
CA GLY A 126 -4.69 6.60 -1.48
C GLY A 126 -4.80 7.75 -2.47
N PHE A 127 -4.33 7.53 -3.69
CA PHE A 127 -4.29 8.54 -4.73
C PHE A 127 -4.99 8.04 -5.99
N ALA A 128 -5.97 8.81 -6.49
CA ALA A 128 -6.72 8.47 -7.68
C ALA A 128 -5.94 8.77 -8.97
N PHE A 129 -5.09 9.79 -8.95
CA PHE A 129 -4.26 10.11 -10.10
C PHE A 129 -3.10 9.11 -10.22
N ILE A 130 -2.98 8.49 -11.38
CA ILE A 130 -2.01 7.41 -11.61
C ILE A 130 -0.57 7.92 -11.49
N GLY A 131 0.18 7.35 -10.54
CA GLY A 131 1.58 7.71 -10.28
C GLY A 131 1.79 8.82 -9.25
N GLU A 132 0.75 9.55 -8.85
CA GLU A 132 0.84 10.68 -7.90
C GLU A 132 1.45 10.28 -6.55
N GLY A 133 1.17 9.07 -6.08
CA GLY A 133 1.71 8.56 -4.82
C GLY A 133 3.23 8.37 -4.82
N ILE A 134 3.86 8.18 -5.98
CA ILE A 134 5.29 7.87 -6.07
C ILE A 134 6.17 9.01 -5.57
N PRO A 135 6.04 10.27 -6.05
CA PRO A 135 6.82 11.38 -5.53
C PRO A 135 6.50 11.71 -4.07
N ILE A 136 5.25 11.50 -3.62
CA ILE A 136 4.86 11.69 -2.22
C ILE A 136 5.59 10.69 -1.33
N ALA A 137 5.59 9.41 -1.68
CA ALA A 137 6.33 8.37 -0.96
C ALA A 137 7.85 8.64 -0.95
N THR A 138 8.39 9.10 -2.08
CA THR A 138 9.81 9.49 -2.19
C THR A 138 10.13 10.64 -1.25
N GLY A 139 9.25 11.64 -1.15
CA GLY A 139 9.38 12.75 -0.22
C GLY A 139 9.31 12.31 1.25
N ALA A 140 8.44 11.34 1.59
CA ALA A 140 8.36 10.78 2.95
C ALA A 140 9.65 10.02 3.32
N ALA A 141 10.19 9.22 2.41
CA ALA A 141 11.46 8.54 2.62
C ALA A 141 12.64 9.53 2.75
N PHE A 142 12.65 10.60 1.95
CA PHE A 142 13.62 11.68 2.09
C PHE A 142 13.51 12.36 3.46
N GLN A 143 12.29 12.65 3.92
CA GLN A 143 12.06 13.24 5.24
C GLN A 143 12.64 12.37 6.36
N SER A 144 12.52 11.04 6.27
CA SER A 144 13.07 10.11 7.27
C SER A 144 14.60 10.23 7.38
N ILE A 145 15.30 10.25 6.24
CA ILE A 145 16.76 10.46 6.20
C ILE A 145 17.12 11.87 6.71
N TYR A 146 16.43 12.89 6.24
CA TYR A 146 16.71 14.27 6.61
C TYR A 146 16.57 14.51 8.11
N LYS A 147 15.51 14.00 8.72
CA LYS A 147 15.32 14.07 10.18
C LYS A 147 16.46 13.42 10.94
N ASN A 148 16.88 12.24 10.51
CA ASN A 148 17.92 11.49 11.20
C ASN A 148 19.30 12.12 11.01
N GLN A 149 19.70 12.39 9.77
CA GLN A 149 21.08 12.79 9.45
C GLN A 149 21.33 14.29 9.56
N VAL A 150 20.35 15.14 9.23
CA VAL A 150 20.53 16.58 9.21
C VAL A 150 20.01 17.24 10.48
N LEU A 151 18.78 16.88 10.90
CA LEU A 151 18.20 17.44 12.12
C LEU A 151 18.66 16.74 13.39
N GLN A 152 19.44 15.65 13.24
CA GLN A 152 20.02 14.87 14.36
C GLN A 152 18.94 14.40 15.36
N HIS A 153 17.74 14.12 14.88
CA HIS A 153 16.70 13.49 15.68
C HIS A 153 17.04 12.00 15.84
N PRO A 154 17.43 11.55 17.04
CA PRO A 154 17.72 10.14 17.27
C PRO A 154 16.44 9.31 17.12
N GLY A 155 16.53 8.23 16.38
CA GLY A 155 15.43 7.28 16.15
C GLY A 155 15.71 6.39 14.96
N ASP A 156 14.92 5.34 14.82
CA ASP A 156 15.00 4.48 13.65
C ASP A 156 14.53 5.24 12.42
N ILE A 157 15.22 5.02 11.32
CA ILE A 157 14.84 5.56 10.03
C ILE A 157 13.62 4.79 9.54
N ALA A 158 12.48 5.48 9.41
CA ALA A 158 11.26 4.86 8.90
C ALA A 158 11.39 4.54 7.42
N VAL A 159 10.95 3.34 7.05
CA VAL A 159 10.83 2.89 5.66
C VAL A 159 9.48 3.37 5.08
N THR A 160 9.45 3.66 3.80
CA THR A 160 8.21 3.98 3.09
C THR A 160 7.92 2.92 2.04
N ALA A 161 6.79 2.22 2.17
CA ALA A 161 6.28 1.34 1.12
C ALA A 161 5.34 2.11 0.20
N CYS A 162 5.64 2.12 -1.09
CA CYS A 162 4.87 2.80 -2.13
C CYS A 162 4.26 1.78 -3.07
N PHE A 163 2.94 1.65 -3.05
CA PHE A 163 2.19 0.74 -3.91
C PHE A 163 1.68 1.45 -5.16
N PHE A 164 1.76 0.78 -6.30
CA PHE A 164 1.22 1.27 -7.58
C PHE A 164 1.02 0.12 -8.56
N GLY A 165 0.09 0.31 -9.51
CA GLY A 165 -0.19 -0.70 -10.54
C GLY A 165 0.90 -0.80 -11.60
N ASP A 166 0.92 -1.92 -12.30
CA ASP A 166 1.85 -2.21 -13.41
C ASP A 166 1.82 -1.14 -14.51
N GLY A 167 0.64 -0.64 -14.89
CA GLY A 167 0.51 0.44 -15.87
C GLY A 167 1.19 1.75 -15.47
N THR A 168 1.37 2.00 -14.17
CA THR A 168 2.03 3.20 -13.64
C THR A 168 3.52 3.26 -13.99
N THR A 169 4.15 2.12 -14.25
CA THR A 169 5.58 2.06 -14.62
C THR A 169 5.90 2.79 -15.92
N ASN A 170 4.89 3.15 -16.71
CA ASN A 170 5.06 3.98 -17.91
C ASN A 170 5.03 5.50 -17.63
N ASN A 171 4.79 5.90 -16.38
CA ASN A 171 4.79 7.30 -15.98
C ASN A 171 6.23 7.80 -15.76
N GLY A 172 6.56 8.99 -16.27
CA GLY A 172 7.91 9.59 -16.12
C GLY A 172 8.34 9.75 -14.66
N GLN A 173 7.42 10.11 -13.78
CA GLN A 173 7.67 10.27 -12.34
C GLN A 173 8.19 8.99 -11.68
N PHE A 174 7.82 7.81 -12.18
CA PHE A 174 8.36 6.54 -11.69
C PHE A 174 9.88 6.48 -11.87
N PHE A 175 10.39 6.76 -13.07
CA PHE A 175 11.83 6.75 -13.35
C PHE A 175 12.59 7.85 -12.63
N GLU A 176 12.02 9.04 -12.54
CA GLU A 176 12.60 10.16 -11.82
C GLU A 176 12.77 9.85 -10.33
N CYS A 177 11.74 9.30 -9.71
CA CYS A 177 11.77 8.92 -8.29
C CYS A 177 12.69 7.74 -8.01
N LEU A 178 12.76 6.74 -8.90
CA LEU A 178 13.75 5.67 -8.81
C LEU A 178 15.17 6.21 -8.81
N ASN A 179 15.48 7.13 -9.72
CA ASN A 179 16.80 7.76 -9.79
C ASN A 179 17.13 8.53 -8.51
N MET A 180 16.19 9.32 -7.99
CA MET A 180 16.38 10.04 -6.72
C MET A 180 16.54 9.09 -5.53
N ALA A 181 15.76 8.01 -5.50
CA ALA A 181 15.82 7.02 -4.42
C ALA A 181 17.20 6.35 -4.35
N VAL A 182 17.77 6.00 -5.49
CA VAL A 182 19.12 5.40 -5.57
C VAL A 182 20.19 6.44 -5.23
N LEU A 183 20.12 7.64 -5.82
CA LEU A 183 21.12 8.70 -5.63
C LEU A 183 21.22 9.11 -4.14
N TRP A 184 20.10 9.22 -3.47
CA TRP A 184 20.02 9.65 -2.05
C TRP A 184 19.94 8.50 -1.07
N LYS A 185 19.96 7.24 -1.55
CA LYS A 185 19.86 6.02 -0.73
C LYS A 185 18.65 6.05 0.19
N LEU A 186 17.49 6.40 -0.38
CA LEU A 186 16.25 6.54 0.38
C LEU A 186 15.71 5.20 0.90
N PRO A 187 15.15 5.13 2.10
CA PRO A 187 14.51 3.96 2.67
C PRO A 187 13.10 3.79 2.07
N ILE A 188 13.00 3.48 0.81
CA ILE A 188 11.75 3.30 0.07
C ILE A 188 11.70 1.94 -0.60
N ILE A 189 10.52 1.32 -0.57
CA ILE A 189 10.20 0.08 -1.29
C ILE A 189 9.12 0.41 -2.31
N PHE A 190 9.44 0.24 -3.59
CA PHE A 190 8.47 0.36 -4.68
C PHE A 190 7.80 -0.99 -4.93
N VAL A 191 6.50 -1.07 -4.68
CA VAL A 191 5.70 -2.30 -4.79
C VAL A 191 4.80 -2.21 -6.02
N ILE A 192 5.09 -3.00 -7.04
CA ILE A 192 4.28 -3.07 -8.26
C ILE A 192 3.19 -4.13 -8.06
N GLU A 193 1.94 -3.71 -8.08
CA GLU A 193 0.77 -4.58 -8.06
C GLU A 193 0.39 -4.95 -9.49
N ASN A 194 1.01 -6.03 -9.98
CA ASN A 194 0.82 -6.48 -11.36
C ASN A 194 -0.45 -7.35 -11.50
N ASN A 195 -1.58 -6.71 -11.70
CA ASN A 195 -2.83 -7.38 -12.03
C ASN A 195 -3.02 -7.59 -13.54
N GLN A 196 -2.02 -7.22 -14.35
CA GLN A 196 -1.97 -7.35 -15.82
C GLN A 196 -3.01 -6.49 -16.57
N TRP A 197 -3.57 -5.48 -15.89
CA TRP A 197 -4.56 -4.59 -16.47
C TRP A 197 -4.29 -3.13 -16.11
N ALA A 198 -4.26 -2.28 -17.10
CA ALA A 198 -4.26 -0.82 -16.95
C ALA A 198 -5.62 -0.29 -17.44
N ILE A 199 -6.56 -0.08 -16.51
CA ILE A 199 -7.96 0.29 -16.79
C ILE A 199 -8.64 -0.77 -17.68
N GLY A 200 -8.81 -0.52 -18.97
CA GLY A 200 -9.41 -1.42 -19.93
C GLY A 200 -8.40 -2.09 -20.89
N MET A 201 -7.11 -1.91 -20.65
CA MET A 201 -6.05 -2.44 -21.51
C MET A 201 -5.33 -3.61 -20.78
N ALA A 202 -5.31 -4.77 -21.42
CA ALA A 202 -4.50 -5.90 -20.95
C ALA A 202 -3.00 -5.62 -21.20
N HIS A 203 -2.15 -6.17 -20.33
CA HIS A 203 -0.70 -6.10 -20.42
C HIS A 203 -0.19 -7.00 -21.55
#